data_0b8a1e4520993503cc63f6c7d46f9b44
#
_entry.id   0b8a1e4520993503cc63f6c7d46f9b44
#
_cell.length_a   1.000
_cell.length_b   1.000
_cell.length_c   1.000
_cell.angle_alpha   90.00
_cell.angle_beta   90.00
_cell.angle_gamma   90.00
#
_symmetry.space_group_name_H-M   'P 1'
#
loop_
_entity.id
_entity.type
_entity.pdbx_description
1 polymer ?
#
loop_
_entity_poly.entity_id
_entity_poly.type
_entity_poly.pdbx_seq_one_letter_code
_entity_poly.pdbx_strand_id
1 'polypeptide(L)'
;SPTGFMHLGNLYGALVDERLAHQSKGVFYLRIEDTDRKREVEGGVQMIIDAFKSFGLPFDEGATTDGETGIYGPYRQSQRAEIYQTFVKSLVQRGMAYPCFCTEEELSAAHEQQEKNKENFGYYGKYAVWRDRPMEDIEAELAKGTPYVVRFRSEGSIEHKIRHEDLVKGKMEVTENDQDVVILKSDGIPTYHFAHVVDDHLMGTTVVVRGEEWLATLPVHLQLFRAMGWKAPKYAHTAQLMKIDPETGGKRKLSKRKDPELALTFYAQEGYPVPAVLEYLMTLLNSNFE
;
A
#
# COMPACT_ATOMS: atom_id res chain seq x y z
N SER A 1 4.71 2.47 -8.02
CA SER A 1 4.08 3.46 -8.92
C SER A 1 5.13 4.04 -9.88
N PRO A 2 4.89 4.09 -11.20
CA PRO A 2 5.89 4.51 -12.20
C PRO A 2 6.00 6.04 -12.27
N THR A 3 6.46 6.68 -11.19
CA THR A 3 6.57 8.15 -11.05
C THR A 3 7.89 8.73 -11.54
N GLY A 4 8.79 7.90 -12.10
CA GLY A 4 10.06 8.33 -12.71
C GLY A 4 11.20 8.62 -11.74
N PHE A 5 10.97 8.65 -10.43
CA PHE A 5 12.01 8.82 -9.43
C PHE A 5 12.19 7.54 -8.61
N MET A 6 13.34 6.89 -8.83
CA MET A 6 13.74 5.71 -8.06
C MET A 6 14.67 6.14 -6.94
N HIS A 7 14.34 5.77 -5.72
CA HIS A 7 15.10 6.16 -4.53
C HIS A 7 15.59 4.96 -3.73
N LEU A 8 16.52 5.22 -2.83
CA LEU A 8 17.19 4.21 -2.02
C LEU A 8 16.19 3.34 -1.21
N GLY A 9 15.08 3.91 -0.76
CA GLY A 9 14.01 3.18 -0.07
C GLY A 9 13.33 2.13 -0.95
N ASN A 10 13.18 2.39 -2.26
CA ASN A 10 12.65 1.40 -3.20
C ASN A 10 13.63 0.22 -3.36
N LEU A 11 14.91 0.51 -3.49
CA LEU A 11 15.95 -0.53 -3.57
C LEU A 11 16.02 -1.36 -2.28
N TYR A 12 15.95 -0.70 -1.13
CA TYR A 12 15.98 -1.35 0.18
C TYR A 12 14.82 -2.36 0.33
N GLY A 13 13.60 -1.93 0.06
CA GLY A 13 12.43 -2.82 0.08
C GLY A 13 12.53 -3.96 -0.92
N ALA A 14 12.93 -3.67 -2.16
CA ALA A 14 13.08 -4.67 -3.20
C ALA A 14 14.20 -5.69 -2.91
N LEU A 15 15.30 -5.26 -2.29
CA LEU A 15 16.37 -6.16 -1.87
C LEU A 15 15.88 -7.18 -0.84
N VAL A 16 15.11 -6.73 0.16
CA VAL A 16 14.52 -7.61 1.17
C VAL A 16 13.52 -8.57 0.54
N ASP A 17 12.64 -8.08 -0.36
CA ASP A 17 11.69 -8.91 -1.11
C ASP A 17 12.41 -10.01 -1.90
N GLU A 18 13.42 -9.63 -2.67
CA GLU A 18 14.17 -10.58 -3.51
C GLU A 18 14.87 -11.64 -2.66
N ARG A 19 15.53 -11.24 -1.57
CA ARG A 19 16.21 -12.18 -0.67
C ARG A 19 15.23 -13.17 -0.03
N LEU A 20 14.10 -12.71 0.46
CA LEU A 20 13.06 -13.58 1.03
C LEU A 20 12.46 -14.52 -0.02
N ALA A 21 12.18 -14.01 -1.23
CA ALA A 21 11.66 -14.82 -2.32
C ALA A 21 12.65 -15.93 -2.73
N HIS A 22 13.89 -15.58 -3.01
CA HIS A 22 14.87 -16.55 -3.52
C HIS A 22 15.37 -17.51 -2.45
N GLN A 23 15.49 -17.11 -1.19
CA GLN A 23 15.80 -18.02 -0.08
C GLN A 23 14.72 -19.10 0.10
N SER A 24 13.46 -18.75 -0.13
CA SER A 24 12.34 -19.70 -0.08
C SER A 24 12.06 -20.42 -1.39
N LYS A 25 12.90 -20.25 -2.41
CA LYS A 25 12.69 -20.74 -3.78
C LYS A 25 11.37 -20.24 -4.40
N GLY A 26 10.96 -19.05 -3.99
CA GLY A 26 9.78 -18.35 -4.48
C GLY A 26 10.09 -17.43 -5.65
N VAL A 27 9.13 -16.56 -5.95
CA VAL A 27 9.14 -15.66 -7.09
C VAL A 27 9.19 -14.21 -6.61
N PHE A 28 10.11 -13.45 -7.18
CA PHE A 28 10.20 -12.01 -7.03
C PHE A 28 9.59 -11.35 -8.26
N TYR A 29 8.39 -10.77 -8.11
CA TYR A 29 7.64 -10.25 -9.26
C TYR A 29 7.39 -8.75 -9.17
N LEU A 30 7.18 -8.14 -10.34
CA LEU A 30 6.88 -6.72 -10.48
C LEU A 30 5.40 -6.49 -10.78
N ARG A 31 4.69 -5.84 -9.85
CA ARG A 31 3.36 -5.28 -10.06
C ARG A 31 3.44 -3.76 -10.19
N ILE A 32 2.84 -3.23 -11.23
CA ILE A 32 2.78 -1.78 -11.46
C ILE A 32 1.49 -1.24 -10.86
N GLU A 33 1.65 -0.35 -9.90
CA GLU A 33 0.55 0.35 -9.23
C GLU A 33 0.33 1.72 -9.89
N ASP A 34 -0.30 1.68 -11.07
CA ASP A 34 -0.53 2.81 -11.98
C ASP A 34 -1.97 3.34 -11.93
N THR A 35 -2.60 3.25 -10.77
CA THR A 35 -3.97 3.75 -10.58
C THR A 35 -4.07 5.28 -10.54
N ASP A 36 -2.96 5.97 -10.33
CA ASP A 36 -2.87 7.43 -10.40
C ASP A 36 -2.18 7.87 -11.70
N ARG A 37 -2.98 7.96 -12.76
CA ARG A 37 -2.49 8.33 -14.10
C ARG A 37 -1.87 9.73 -14.17
N LYS A 38 -2.23 10.62 -13.25
CA LYS A 38 -1.69 12.00 -13.24
C LYS A 38 -0.22 12.06 -12.87
N ARG A 39 0.28 11.04 -12.16
CA ARG A 39 1.67 10.94 -11.73
C ARG A 39 2.49 9.94 -12.52
N GLU A 40 1.89 9.27 -13.48
CA GLU A 40 2.61 8.34 -14.36
C GLU A 40 3.54 9.09 -15.29
N VAL A 41 4.78 8.62 -15.40
CA VAL A 41 5.81 9.17 -16.28
C VAL A 41 6.01 8.21 -17.45
N GLU A 42 6.08 8.74 -18.66
CA GLU A 42 6.41 7.96 -19.85
C GLU A 42 7.77 7.25 -19.65
N GLY A 43 7.81 5.96 -19.97
CA GLY A 43 9.00 5.14 -19.73
C GLY A 43 9.25 4.76 -18.27
N GLY A 44 8.33 5.11 -17.35
CA GLY A 44 8.51 4.84 -15.91
C GLY A 44 8.66 3.36 -15.56
N VAL A 45 7.97 2.47 -16.27
CA VAL A 45 8.11 1.02 -16.07
C VAL A 45 9.51 0.54 -16.47
N GLN A 46 10.02 0.99 -17.62
CA GLN A 46 11.37 0.65 -18.06
C GLN A 46 12.43 1.17 -17.08
N MET A 47 12.26 2.38 -16.57
CA MET A 47 13.17 2.95 -15.55
C MET A 47 13.22 2.09 -14.29
N ILE A 48 12.10 1.55 -13.83
CA ILE A 48 12.03 0.63 -12.70
C ILE A 48 12.82 -0.65 -13.00
N ILE A 49 12.55 -1.26 -14.14
CA ILE A 49 13.18 -2.52 -14.54
C ILE A 49 14.69 -2.33 -14.68
N ASP A 50 15.13 -1.29 -15.35
CA ASP A 50 16.56 -0.99 -15.58
C ASP A 50 17.29 -0.67 -14.27
N ALA A 51 16.65 0.11 -13.38
CA ALA A 51 17.23 0.46 -12.09
C ALA A 51 17.50 -0.79 -11.25
N PHE A 52 16.53 -1.67 -11.08
CA PHE A 52 16.73 -2.90 -10.29
C PHE A 52 17.66 -3.89 -10.96
N LYS A 53 17.61 -4.02 -12.28
CA LYS A 53 18.56 -4.83 -13.03
C LYS A 53 20.00 -4.35 -12.84
N SER A 54 20.23 -3.03 -12.81
CA SER A 54 21.56 -2.44 -12.59
C SER A 54 22.13 -2.76 -11.21
N PHE A 55 21.27 -3.02 -10.21
CA PHE A 55 21.66 -3.48 -8.88
C PHE A 55 21.62 -5.01 -8.71
N GLY A 56 21.54 -5.76 -9.81
CA GLY A 56 21.52 -7.22 -9.76
C GLY A 56 20.25 -7.84 -9.20
N LEU A 57 19.12 -7.12 -9.27
CA LEU A 57 17.80 -7.53 -8.80
C LEU A 57 16.80 -7.59 -9.96
N PRO A 58 16.99 -8.45 -10.97
CA PRO A 58 16.00 -8.62 -12.03
C PRO A 58 14.73 -9.29 -11.46
N PHE A 59 13.57 -8.91 -12.00
CA PHE A 59 12.31 -9.57 -11.65
C PHE A 59 12.19 -10.93 -12.34
N ASP A 60 11.67 -11.92 -11.63
CA ASP A 60 11.41 -13.26 -12.17
C ASP A 60 10.16 -13.27 -13.04
N GLU A 61 9.13 -12.51 -12.65
CA GLU A 61 7.84 -12.40 -13.33
C GLU A 61 7.30 -10.96 -13.19
N GLY A 62 6.19 -10.70 -13.85
CA GLY A 62 5.44 -9.47 -13.69
C GLY A 62 5.44 -8.59 -14.94
N ALA A 63 5.23 -7.30 -14.74
CA ALA A 63 5.19 -6.33 -15.83
C ALA A 63 6.56 -6.21 -16.52
N THR A 64 6.53 -6.13 -17.85
CA THR A 64 7.68 -5.80 -18.69
C THR A 64 7.40 -4.49 -19.42
N THR A 65 8.35 -3.99 -20.22
CA THR A 65 8.16 -2.78 -21.01
C THR A 65 6.96 -2.87 -21.93
N ASP A 66 6.84 -3.97 -22.66
CA ASP A 66 5.87 -4.14 -23.74
C ASP A 66 4.74 -5.13 -23.39
N GLY A 67 4.73 -5.67 -22.19
CA GLY A 67 3.78 -6.70 -21.81
C GLY A 67 3.99 -7.19 -20.39
N GLU A 68 3.95 -8.50 -20.23
CA GLU A 68 4.12 -9.16 -18.94
C GLU A 68 4.61 -10.61 -19.10
N THR A 69 5.21 -11.15 -18.04
CA THR A 69 5.59 -12.55 -17.91
C THR A 69 5.00 -13.13 -16.62
N GLY A 70 4.64 -14.41 -16.66
CA GLY A 70 3.98 -15.08 -15.53
C GLY A 70 2.51 -15.39 -15.81
N ILE A 71 1.86 -16.03 -14.83
CA ILE A 71 0.49 -16.58 -14.99
C ILE A 71 -0.57 -15.86 -14.16
N TYR A 72 -0.18 -14.86 -13.37
CA TYR A 72 -1.06 -14.16 -12.42
C TYR A 72 -1.45 -12.75 -12.88
N GLY A 73 -1.21 -12.42 -14.15
CA GLY A 73 -1.58 -11.13 -14.71
C GLY A 73 -3.09 -10.84 -14.74
N PRO A 74 -3.46 -9.63 -15.17
CA PRO A 74 -2.57 -8.52 -15.51
C PRO A 74 -1.75 -8.02 -14.33
N TYR A 75 -0.49 -7.64 -14.57
CA TYR A 75 0.40 -7.11 -13.51
C TYR A 75 0.39 -5.57 -13.41
N ARG A 76 -0.45 -4.91 -14.18
CA ARG A 76 -0.73 -3.47 -14.07
C ARG A 76 -2.10 -3.27 -13.46
N GLN A 77 -2.18 -2.51 -12.39
CA GLN A 77 -3.46 -2.29 -11.68
C GLN A 77 -4.50 -1.56 -12.54
N SER A 78 -4.05 -0.69 -13.45
CA SER A 78 -4.93 -0.02 -14.42
C SER A 78 -5.70 -0.99 -15.34
N GLN A 79 -5.24 -2.22 -15.49
CA GLN A 79 -5.87 -3.27 -16.30
C GLN A 79 -6.77 -4.22 -15.48
N ARG A 80 -6.94 -3.96 -14.18
CA ARG A 80 -7.61 -4.85 -13.23
C ARG A 80 -8.93 -4.29 -12.67
N ALA A 81 -9.45 -3.21 -13.25
CA ALA A 81 -10.63 -2.51 -12.74
C ALA A 81 -11.85 -3.44 -12.56
N GLU A 82 -12.14 -4.30 -13.52
CA GLU A 82 -13.26 -5.24 -13.45
C GLU A 82 -13.10 -6.27 -12.32
N ILE A 83 -11.86 -6.70 -12.05
CA ILE A 83 -11.56 -7.61 -10.94
C ILE A 83 -11.92 -6.95 -9.62
N TYR A 84 -11.43 -5.74 -9.38
CA TYR A 84 -11.73 -5.01 -8.14
C TYR A 84 -13.21 -4.76 -7.97
N GLN A 85 -13.89 -4.32 -9.02
CA GLN A 85 -15.32 -4.05 -8.99
C GLN A 85 -16.14 -5.31 -8.69
N THR A 86 -15.73 -6.46 -9.22
CA THR A 86 -16.38 -7.74 -8.93
C THR A 86 -16.31 -8.08 -7.46
N PHE A 87 -15.14 -7.94 -6.83
CA PHE A 87 -15.00 -8.22 -5.40
C PHE A 87 -15.67 -7.18 -4.51
N VAL A 88 -15.67 -5.90 -4.91
CA VAL A 88 -16.44 -4.86 -4.20
C VAL A 88 -17.94 -5.19 -4.21
N LYS A 89 -18.49 -5.56 -5.36
CA LYS A 89 -19.90 -5.98 -5.48
C LYS A 89 -20.23 -7.16 -4.55
N SER A 90 -19.33 -8.13 -4.45
CA SER A 90 -19.48 -9.25 -3.53
C SER A 90 -19.54 -8.79 -2.07
N LEU A 91 -18.69 -7.86 -1.66
CA LEU A 91 -18.73 -7.29 -0.31
C LEU A 91 -20.05 -6.54 -0.04
N VAL A 92 -20.51 -5.74 -1.00
CA VAL A 92 -21.79 -5.03 -0.89
C VAL A 92 -22.95 -6.02 -0.75
N GLN A 93 -23.00 -7.07 -1.58
CA GLN A 93 -24.04 -8.10 -1.52
C GLN A 93 -24.06 -8.82 -0.17
N ARG A 94 -22.92 -9.00 0.47
CA ARG A 94 -22.80 -9.62 1.79
C ARG A 94 -23.01 -8.65 2.96
N GLY A 95 -23.33 -7.38 2.68
CA GLY A 95 -23.52 -6.35 3.70
C GLY A 95 -22.23 -5.88 4.37
N MET A 96 -21.07 -6.20 3.80
CA MET A 96 -19.75 -5.84 4.35
C MET A 96 -19.19 -4.55 3.77
N ALA A 97 -19.85 -3.96 2.80
CA ALA A 97 -19.52 -2.68 2.20
C ALA A 97 -20.79 -1.96 1.78
N TYR A 98 -20.72 -0.65 1.61
CA TYR A 98 -21.86 0.16 1.25
C TYR A 98 -21.44 1.40 0.47
N PRO A 99 -22.33 1.94 -0.41
CA PRO A 99 -22.07 3.19 -1.09
C PRO A 99 -22.20 4.38 -0.12
N CYS A 100 -21.31 5.35 -0.27
CA CYS A 100 -21.29 6.58 0.51
C CYS A 100 -21.35 7.77 -0.45
N PHE A 101 -22.38 8.59 -0.28
CA PHE A 101 -22.64 9.76 -1.12
C PHE A 101 -22.25 11.08 -0.46
N CYS A 102 -21.47 11.05 0.62
CA CYS A 102 -20.98 12.26 1.27
C CYS A 102 -20.19 13.13 0.29
N THR A 103 -20.47 14.42 0.32
CA THR A 103 -19.67 15.43 -0.39
C THR A 103 -18.39 15.76 0.38
N GLU A 104 -17.44 16.42 -0.28
CA GLU A 104 -16.23 16.91 0.38
C GLU A 104 -16.56 17.91 1.48
N GLU A 105 -17.58 18.75 1.29
CA GLU A 105 -18.06 19.71 2.29
C GLU A 105 -18.61 19.01 3.52
N GLU A 106 -19.40 17.96 3.35
CA GLU A 106 -19.94 17.15 4.46
C GLU A 106 -18.82 16.45 5.24
N LEU A 107 -17.83 15.90 4.55
CA LEU A 107 -16.67 15.27 5.19
C LEU A 107 -15.81 16.30 5.93
N SER A 108 -15.61 17.48 5.36
CA SER A 108 -14.89 18.58 6.02
C SER A 108 -15.60 19.07 7.26
N ALA A 109 -16.92 19.22 7.22
CA ALA A 109 -17.72 19.61 8.37
C ALA A 109 -17.63 18.56 9.50
N ALA A 110 -17.65 17.26 9.16
CA ALA A 110 -17.44 16.19 10.13
C ALA A 110 -16.06 16.27 10.76
N HIS A 111 -15.02 16.51 9.96
CA HIS A 111 -13.65 16.67 10.44
C HIS A 111 -13.50 17.86 11.41
N GLU A 112 -14.08 19.01 11.09
CA GLU A 112 -14.09 20.18 11.98
C GLU A 112 -14.80 19.89 13.31
N GLN A 113 -15.89 19.13 13.27
CA GLN A 113 -16.61 18.73 14.48
C GLN A 113 -15.80 17.77 15.33
N GLN A 114 -15.10 16.82 14.71
CA GLN A 114 -14.17 15.90 15.39
C GLN A 114 -13.04 16.66 16.06
N GLU A 115 -12.47 17.65 15.40
CA GLU A 115 -11.42 18.51 15.96
C GLU A 115 -11.91 19.28 17.19
N LYS A 116 -13.08 19.92 17.11
CA LYS A 116 -13.70 20.63 18.24
C LYS A 116 -13.96 19.72 19.43
N ASN A 117 -14.39 18.51 19.18
CA ASN A 117 -14.70 17.52 20.20
C ASN A 117 -13.48 16.75 20.70
N LYS A 118 -12.31 16.97 20.10
CA LYS A 118 -11.08 16.20 20.36
C LYS A 118 -11.27 14.68 20.15
N GLU A 119 -12.07 14.34 19.15
CA GLU A 119 -12.32 12.97 18.70
C GLU A 119 -11.33 12.59 17.63
N ASN A 120 -11.14 11.29 17.40
CA ASN A 120 -10.33 10.80 16.28
C ASN A 120 -10.96 11.20 14.95
N PHE A 121 -10.11 11.55 13.96
CA PHE A 121 -10.56 11.82 12.62
C PHE A 121 -10.98 10.55 11.90
N GLY A 122 -11.99 10.65 11.05
CA GLY A 122 -12.37 9.58 10.16
C GLY A 122 -13.88 9.35 10.04
N TYR A 123 -14.23 8.29 9.34
CA TYR A 123 -15.60 7.92 9.02
C TYR A 123 -16.03 6.71 9.86
N TYR A 124 -16.62 6.99 11.01
CA TYR A 124 -17.02 6.00 12.01
C TYR A 124 -18.14 6.52 12.91
N GLY A 125 -18.80 5.64 13.62
CA GLY A 125 -19.84 5.98 14.60
C GLY A 125 -20.91 6.93 14.04
N LYS A 126 -21.22 7.99 14.76
CA LYS A 126 -22.20 9.02 14.35
C LYS A 126 -21.80 9.77 13.07
N TYR A 127 -20.52 9.75 12.71
CA TYR A 127 -20.01 10.40 11.50
C TYR A 127 -20.17 9.55 10.25
N ALA A 128 -20.39 8.23 10.40
CA ALA A 128 -20.61 7.32 9.30
C ALA A 128 -22.09 7.34 8.84
N VAL A 129 -22.53 8.48 8.33
CA VAL A 129 -23.96 8.77 8.08
C VAL A 129 -24.61 7.88 7.01
N TRP A 130 -23.82 7.28 6.11
CA TRP A 130 -24.34 6.37 5.09
C TRP A 130 -24.27 4.89 5.49
N ARG A 131 -23.63 4.57 6.59
CA ARG A 131 -23.41 3.18 7.04
C ARG A 131 -24.69 2.36 7.18
N ASP A 132 -25.71 2.93 7.76
CA ASP A 132 -26.98 2.25 8.09
C ASP A 132 -28.19 2.94 7.44
N ARG A 133 -27.96 3.61 6.31
CA ARG A 133 -29.05 4.23 5.55
C ARG A 133 -29.97 3.17 4.93
N PRO A 134 -31.29 3.42 4.92
CA PRO A 134 -32.25 2.59 4.21
C PRO A 134 -31.91 2.44 2.74
N MET A 135 -32.25 1.29 2.16
CA MET A 135 -32.02 1.03 0.72
C MET A 135 -32.68 2.07 -0.17
N GLU A 136 -33.85 2.56 0.23
CA GLU A 136 -34.59 3.62 -0.51
C GLU A 136 -33.77 4.90 -0.67
N ASP A 137 -33.00 5.31 0.34
CA ASP A 137 -32.14 6.48 0.28
C ASP A 137 -31.00 6.28 -0.71
N ILE A 138 -30.43 5.06 -0.70
CA ILE A 138 -29.34 4.67 -1.62
C ILE A 138 -29.85 4.65 -3.05
N GLU A 139 -31.00 4.01 -3.31
CA GLU A 139 -31.63 3.95 -4.62
C GLU A 139 -31.98 5.35 -5.15
N ALA A 140 -32.46 6.25 -4.28
CA ALA A 140 -32.79 7.61 -4.64
C ALA A 140 -31.53 8.38 -5.10
N GLU A 141 -30.41 8.24 -4.42
CA GLU A 141 -29.16 8.88 -4.82
C GLU A 141 -28.57 8.26 -6.11
N LEU A 142 -28.66 6.96 -6.27
CA LEU A 142 -28.25 6.28 -7.51
C LEU A 142 -29.10 6.74 -8.69
N ALA A 143 -30.42 6.90 -8.53
CA ALA A 143 -31.31 7.37 -9.57
C ALA A 143 -31.02 8.81 -10.02
N LYS A 144 -30.53 9.65 -9.11
CA LYS A 144 -30.07 11.01 -9.43
C LYS A 144 -28.71 11.03 -10.14
N GLY A 145 -27.98 9.92 -10.18
CA GLY A 145 -26.61 9.87 -10.67
C GLY A 145 -25.60 10.53 -9.75
N THR A 146 -25.89 10.66 -8.46
CA THR A 146 -24.98 11.23 -7.47
C THR A 146 -23.69 10.42 -7.41
N PRO A 147 -22.51 11.05 -7.49
CA PRO A 147 -21.23 10.37 -7.34
C PRO A 147 -21.11 9.73 -5.95
N TYR A 148 -20.52 8.55 -5.88
CA TYR A 148 -20.31 7.85 -4.62
C TYR A 148 -19.00 7.10 -4.60
N VAL A 149 -18.54 6.85 -3.39
CA VAL A 149 -17.45 5.90 -3.10
C VAL A 149 -18.05 4.67 -2.44
N VAL A 150 -17.33 3.55 -2.44
CA VAL A 150 -17.71 2.38 -1.64
C VAL A 150 -16.81 2.31 -0.42
N ARG A 151 -17.43 2.20 0.75
CA ARG A 151 -16.76 2.03 2.03
C ARG A 151 -16.90 0.63 2.56
N PHE A 152 -15.82 0.14 3.16
CA PHE A 152 -15.84 -1.10 3.93
C PHE A 152 -16.54 -0.86 5.26
N ARG A 153 -17.44 -1.76 5.64
CA ARG A 153 -18.13 -1.72 6.93
C ARG A 153 -17.24 -2.36 8.00
N SER A 154 -16.58 -1.56 8.81
CA SER A 154 -15.78 -2.05 9.91
C SER A 154 -16.65 -2.52 11.08
N GLU A 155 -16.34 -3.67 11.64
CA GLU A 155 -16.88 -4.17 12.89
C GLU A 155 -15.86 -4.16 14.02
N GLY A 156 -14.70 -3.52 13.79
CA GLY A 156 -13.63 -3.41 14.76
C GLY A 156 -13.88 -2.33 15.83
N SER A 157 -13.13 -2.40 16.89
CA SER A 157 -13.13 -1.43 17.99
C SER A 157 -11.71 -1.03 18.36
N ILE A 158 -11.50 0.26 18.63
CA ILE A 158 -10.22 0.77 19.12
C ILE A 158 -9.85 0.25 20.53
N GLU A 159 -10.80 -0.35 21.23
CA GLU A 159 -10.57 -0.98 22.54
C GLU A 159 -9.99 -2.40 22.41
N HIS A 160 -10.04 -2.97 21.21
CA HIS A 160 -9.52 -4.31 20.95
C HIS A 160 -8.12 -4.24 20.33
N LYS A 161 -7.29 -5.20 20.71
CA LYS A 161 -5.94 -5.41 20.17
C LYS A 161 -5.86 -6.69 19.36
N ILE A 162 -5.13 -6.62 18.23
CA ILE A 162 -4.81 -7.76 17.40
C ILE A 162 -3.35 -8.14 17.65
N ARG A 163 -3.09 -9.40 17.93
CA ARG A 163 -1.72 -9.92 17.96
C ARG A 163 -1.25 -10.18 16.54
N HIS A 164 -0.09 -9.65 16.23
CA HIS A 164 0.54 -9.78 14.92
C HIS A 164 2.01 -10.17 15.09
N GLU A 165 2.50 -11.02 14.22
CA GLU A 165 3.92 -11.35 14.14
C GLU A 165 4.48 -10.83 12.82
N ASP A 166 5.31 -9.80 12.94
CA ASP A 166 5.99 -9.17 11.82
C ASP A 166 7.37 -9.80 11.63
N LEU A 167 7.77 -10.03 10.38
CA LEU A 167 9.06 -10.70 10.09
C LEU A 167 10.28 -9.88 10.52
N VAL A 168 10.13 -8.56 10.62
CA VAL A 168 11.22 -7.63 11.04
C VAL A 168 11.04 -7.21 12.49
N LYS A 169 9.83 -6.77 12.86
CA LYS A 169 9.56 -6.21 14.19
C LYS A 169 9.19 -7.25 15.25
N GLY A 170 8.98 -8.51 14.83
CA GLY A 170 8.60 -9.59 15.74
C GLY A 170 7.15 -9.49 16.24
N LYS A 171 6.90 -10.04 17.43
CA LYS A 171 5.56 -10.06 18.03
C LYS A 171 5.15 -8.66 18.49
N MET A 172 3.97 -8.24 18.08
CA MET A 172 3.42 -6.94 18.40
C MET A 172 1.90 -7.00 18.56
N GLU A 173 1.34 -5.99 19.18
CA GLU A 173 -0.09 -5.75 19.26
C GLU A 173 -0.43 -4.48 18.50
N VAL A 174 -1.46 -4.56 17.66
CA VAL A 174 -1.99 -3.42 16.92
C VAL A 174 -3.46 -3.22 17.30
N THR A 175 -3.89 -1.96 17.34
CA THR A 175 -5.28 -1.62 17.62
C THR A 175 -6.15 -1.97 16.41
N GLU A 176 -7.33 -2.58 16.64
CA GLU A 176 -8.29 -2.80 15.57
C GLU A 176 -8.70 -1.50 14.89
N ASN A 177 -9.08 -1.61 13.61
CA ASN A 177 -9.63 -0.49 12.86
C ASN A 177 -11.14 -0.38 13.09
N ASP A 178 -11.61 0.79 13.53
CA ASP A 178 -13.02 1.14 13.66
C ASP A 178 -13.55 2.02 12.51
N GLN A 179 -12.69 2.37 11.56
CA GLN A 179 -13.00 3.27 10.46
C GLN A 179 -13.61 2.53 9.27
N ASP A 180 -14.65 3.11 8.70
CA ASP A 180 -15.21 2.64 7.43
C ASP A 180 -14.42 3.27 6.27
N VAL A 181 -13.29 2.66 5.95
CA VAL A 181 -12.37 3.16 4.94
C VAL A 181 -12.95 3.04 3.52
N VAL A 182 -12.58 3.96 2.65
CA VAL A 182 -12.90 3.87 1.23
C VAL A 182 -12.12 2.71 0.60
N ILE A 183 -12.81 1.80 -0.06
CA ILE A 183 -12.21 0.70 -0.82
C ILE A 183 -12.30 0.89 -2.32
N LEU A 184 -13.34 1.59 -2.80
CA LEU A 184 -13.49 1.96 -4.21
C LEU A 184 -13.82 3.44 -4.32
N LYS A 185 -13.06 4.16 -5.13
CA LYS A 185 -13.27 5.58 -5.40
C LYS A 185 -14.40 5.80 -6.40
N SER A 186 -14.87 7.05 -6.52
CA SER A 186 -15.96 7.42 -7.42
C SER A 186 -15.67 7.19 -8.90
N ASP A 187 -14.41 7.13 -9.30
CA ASP A 187 -13.96 6.80 -10.65
C ASP A 187 -13.91 5.30 -10.94
N GLY A 188 -14.30 4.45 -9.99
CA GLY A 188 -14.26 2.99 -10.10
C GLY A 188 -12.89 2.37 -9.88
N ILE A 189 -11.92 3.16 -9.42
CA ILE A 189 -10.56 2.71 -9.10
C ILE A 189 -10.46 2.43 -7.59
N PRO A 190 -9.85 1.30 -7.17
CA PRO A 190 -9.71 0.99 -5.75
C PRO A 190 -8.69 1.90 -5.06
N THR A 191 -8.84 2.01 -3.75
CA THR A 191 -7.77 2.52 -2.90
C THR A 191 -6.67 1.46 -2.75
N TYR A 192 -5.49 1.88 -2.27
CA TYR A 192 -4.40 0.96 -1.98
C TYR A 192 -4.84 -0.18 -1.04
N HIS A 193 -5.66 0.10 -0.04
CA HIS A 193 -6.15 -0.91 0.89
C HIS A 193 -6.78 -2.11 0.19
N PHE A 194 -7.67 -1.83 -0.74
CA PHE A 194 -8.41 -2.89 -1.43
C PHE A 194 -7.61 -3.52 -2.56
N ALA A 195 -6.89 -2.73 -3.34
CA ALA A 195 -6.02 -3.22 -4.39
C ALA A 195 -4.95 -4.17 -3.85
N HIS A 196 -4.30 -3.80 -2.74
CA HIS A 196 -3.34 -4.65 -2.04
C HIS A 196 -3.92 -6.02 -1.68
N VAL A 197 -5.08 -6.03 -1.03
CA VAL A 197 -5.70 -7.28 -0.55
C VAL A 197 -6.11 -8.19 -1.71
N VAL A 198 -6.75 -7.65 -2.74
CA VAL A 198 -7.19 -8.41 -3.92
C VAL A 198 -6.00 -8.93 -4.70
N ASP A 199 -5.05 -8.07 -5.02
CA ASP A 199 -3.93 -8.43 -5.87
C ASP A 199 -2.99 -9.41 -5.19
N ASP A 200 -2.67 -9.20 -3.93
CA ASP A 200 -1.77 -10.11 -3.22
C ASP A 200 -2.39 -11.49 -3.00
N HIS A 201 -3.71 -11.56 -2.82
CA HIS A 201 -4.39 -12.85 -2.81
C HIS A 201 -4.36 -13.53 -4.18
N LEU A 202 -4.79 -12.85 -5.24
CA LEU A 202 -4.91 -13.44 -6.57
C LEU A 202 -3.56 -13.75 -7.22
N MET A 203 -2.52 -12.98 -6.90
CA MET A 203 -1.15 -13.21 -7.36
C MET A 203 -0.37 -14.20 -6.49
N GLY A 204 -0.99 -14.75 -5.44
CA GLY A 204 -0.36 -15.75 -4.57
C GLY A 204 0.78 -15.20 -3.73
N THR A 205 0.78 -13.91 -3.41
CA THR A 205 1.79 -13.27 -2.58
C THR A 205 1.82 -13.86 -1.17
N THR A 206 2.96 -14.34 -0.74
CA THR A 206 3.14 -14.95 0.59
C THR A 206 3.80 -14.03 1.60
N VAL A 207 4.60 -13.07 1.12
CA VAL A 207 5.30 -12.09 1.95
C VAL A 207 5.16 -10.70 1.32
N VAL A 208 4.80 -9.72 2.14
CA VAL A 208 4.74 -8.30 1.79
C VAL A 208 5.80 -7.55 2.56
N VAL A 209 6.75 -6.95 1.87
CA VAL A 209 7.76 -6.05 2.44
C VAL A 209 7.39 -4.61 2.12
N ARG A 210 7.28 -3.79 3.14
CA ARG A 210 6.96 -2.37 2.99
C ARG A 210 7.52 -1.54 4.14
N GLY A 211 7.61 -0.24 3.99
CA GLY A 211 8.07 0.65 5.04
C GLY A 211 7.14 0.67 6.26
N GLU A 212 7.69 0.93 7.42
CA GLU A 212 6.95 0.97 8.69
C GLU A 212 5.88 2.07 8.75
N GLU A 213 5.93 3.06 7.85
CA GLU A 213 4.88 4.07 7.69
C GLU A 213 3.51 3.45 7.34
N TRP A 214 3.51 2.24 6.77
CA TRP A 214 2.30 1.50 6.44
C TRP A 214 1.76 0.65 7.59
N LEU A 215 2.47 0.59 8.71
CA LEU A 215 2.07 -0.24 9.86
C LEU A 215 0.71 0.19 10.42
N ALA A 216 0.41 1.48 10.40
CA ALA A 216 -0.89 2.00 10.82
C ALA A 216 -2.06 1.51 9.98
N THR A 217 -1.82 1.05 8.75
CA THR A 217 -2.84 0.49 7.85
C THR A 217 -3.02 -1.01 8.00
N LEU A 218 -2.11 -1.69 8.69
CA LEU A 218 -2.14 -3.14 8.86
C LEU A 218 -3.47 -3.65 9.43
N PRO A 219 -4.09 -3.04 10.45
CA PRO A 219 -5.38 -3.49 10.96
C PRO A 219 -6.48 -3.49 9.89
N VAL A 220 -6.51 -2.50 9.01
CA VAL A 220 -7.44 -2.41 7.88
C VAL A 220 -7.20 -3.58 6.91
N HIS A 221 -5.96 -3.86 6.56
CA HIS A 221 -5.61 -4.91 5.61
C HIS A 221 -5.94 -6.29 6.16
N LEU A 222 -5.62 -6.56 7.41
CA LEU A 222 -5.98 -7.82 8.07
C LEU A 222 -7.51 -8.00 8.14
N GLN A 223 -8.24 -6.94 8.42
CA GLN A 223 -9.69 -6.93 8.45
C GLN A 223 -10.31 -7.23 7.08
N LEU A 224 -9.74 -6.65 6.01
CA LEU A 224 -10.18 -6.91 4.64
C LEU A 224 -9.91 -8.36 4.21
N PHE A 225 -8.73 -8.90 4.49
CA PHE A 225 -8.43 -10.32 4.23
C PHE A 225 -9.43 -11.23 4.92
N ARG A 226 -9.73 -10.97 6.18
CA ARG A 226 -10.72 -11.73 6.96
C ARG A 226 -12.11 -11.64 6.36
N ALA A 227 -12.55 -10.44 5.98
CA ALA A 227 -13.87 -10.23 5.36
C ALA A 227 -14.01 -10.96 4.02
N MET A 228 -12.93 -11.06 3.26
CA MET A 228 -12.90 -11.82 2.00
C MET A 228 -12.80 -13.34 2.23
N GLY A 229 -12.54 -13.80 3.44
CA GLY A 229 -12.30 -15.21 3.73
C GLY A 229 -10.92 -15.70 3.24
N TRP A 230 -9.98 -14.81 3.07
CA TRP A 230 -8.65 -15.08 2.56
C TRP A 230 -7.59 -15.07 3.67
N LYS A 231 -6.58 -15.90 3.50
CA LYS A 231 -5.43 -15.89 4.39
C LYS A 231 -4.56 -14.67 4.07
N ALA A 232 -4.25 -13.87 5.09
CA ALA A 232 -3.31 -12.77 4.95
C ALA A 232 -1.88 -13.26 4.70
N PRO A 233 -1.08 -12.56 3.89
CA PRO A 233 0.33 -12.82 3.76
C PRO A 233 1.08 -12.53 5.06
N LYS A 234 2.34 -12.94 5.14
CA LYS A 234 3.25 -12.45 6.18
C LYS A 234 3.71 -11.03 5.79
N TYR A 235 3.96 -10.22 6.80
CA TYR A 235 4.42 -8.84 6.61
C TYR A 235 5.81 -8.64 7.19
N ALA A 236 6.61 -7.87 6.49
CA ALA A 236 7.90 -7.35 6.95
C ALA A 236 7.86 -5.82 6.84
N HIS A 237 7.71 -5.14 7.98
CA HIS A 237 7.71 -3.69 8.04
C HIS A 237 9.11 -3.19 8.36
N THR A 238 9.77 -2.60 7.36
CA THR A 238 11.14 -2.13 7.47
C THR A 238 11.21 -0.70 8.01
N ALA A 239 12.23 -0.40 8.79
CA ALA A 239 12.47 0.94 9.28
C ALA A 239 12.73 1.91 8.11
N GLN A 240 12.33 3.17 8.29
CA GLN A 240 12.63 4.22 7.31
C GLN A 240 14.14 4.51 7.32
N LEU A 241 14.68 4.77 6.13
CA LEU A 241 16.05 5.22 5.99
C LEU A 241 16.20 6.65 6.52
N MET A 242 17.03 6.79 7.51
CA MET A 242 17.28 8.04 8.24
C MET A 242 18.75 8.43 8.11
N LYS A 243 19.04 9.71 8.25
CA LYS A 243 20.41 10.18 8.42
C LYS A 243 20.50 11.14 9.63
N ILE A 244 21.69 11.33 10.13
CA ILE A 244 21.96 12.35 11.12
C ILE A 244 22.08 13.68 10.40
N ASP A 245 21.24 14.63 10.79
CA ASP A 245 21.32 15.98 10.26
C ASP A 245 22.58 16.68 10.79
N PRO A 246 23.50 17.11 9.92
CA PRO A 246 24.72 17.78 10.36
C PRO A 246 24.49 19.13 11.04
N GLU A 247 23.35 19.77 10.78
CA GLU A 247 23.01 21.07 11.37
C GLU A 247 22.44 20.94 12.79
N THR A 248 21.58 19.92 13.01
CA THR A 248 20.83 19.76 14.28
C THR A 248 21.37 18.63 15.14
N GLY A 249 22.15 17.71 14.58
CA GLY A 249 22.60 16.47 15.25
C GLY A 249 21.48 15.43 15.47
N GLY A 250 20.25 15.73 15.07
CA GLY A 250 19.10 14.85 15.18
C GLY A 250 18.94 13.91 14.00
N LYS A 251 18.21 12.84 14.17
CA LYS A 251 17.82 11.93 13.07
C LYS A 251 16.71 12.56 12.24
N ARG A 252 16.86 12.51 10.93
CA ARG A 252 15.82 12.91 9.99
C ARG A 252 15.70 11.96 8.81
N LYS A 253 14.52 11.90 8.22
CA LYS A 253 14.29 11.18 6.98
C LYS A 253 15.06 11.82 5.81
N LEU A 254 15.60 10.99 4.93
CA LEU A 254 16.21 11.44 3.67
C LEU A 254 15.17 12.15 2.80
N SER A 255 15.56 13.26 2.18
CA SER A 255 14.69 14.06 1.33
C SER A 255 15.29 14.28 -0.06
N LYS A 256 14.44 14.29 -1.08
CA LYS A 256 14.83 14.52 -2.48
C LYS A 256 15.56 15.86 -2.69
N ARG A 257 15.21 16.88 -1.89
CA ARG A 257 15.79 18.22 -2.02
C ARG A 257 17.19 18.34 -1.41
N LYS A 258 17.43 17.66 -0.29
CA LYS A 258 18.61 17.86 0.54
C LYS A 258 19.67 16.77 0.36
N ASP A 259 19.23 15.59 -0.07
CA ASP A 259 20.07 14.38 -0.01
C ASP A 259 20.19 13.72 -1.38
N PRO A 260 21.25 14.05 -2.14
CA PRO A 260 21.48 13.45 -3.46
C PRO A 260 21.63 11.93 -3.39
N GLU A 261 22.13 11.40 -2.29
CA GLU A 261 22.25 9.96 -2.02
C GLU A 261 20.91 9.22 -1.92
N LEU A 262 19.79 9.92 -1.89
CA LEU A 262 18.48 9.29 -1.95
C LEU A 262 18.18 8.73 -3.35
N ALA A 263 18.67 9.34 -4.41
CA ALA A 263 18.49 8.89 -5.79
C ALA A 263 19.36 7.67 -6.11
N LEU A 264 18.80 6.64 -6.75
CA LEU A 264 19.57 5.45 -7.13
C LEU A 264 20.68 5.75 -8.14
N THR A 265 20.51 6.74 -8.99
CA THR A 265 21.51 7.18 -9.97
C THR A 265 22.77 7.76 -9.33
N PHE A 266 22.69 8.26 -8.11
CA PHE A 266 23.82 8.82 -7.36
C PHE A 266 24.98 7.82 -7.23
N TYR A 267 24.69 6.57 -6.93
CA TYR A 267 25.72 5.57 -6.61
C TYR A 267 26.59 5.22 -7.80
N ALA A 268 26.02 5.07 -8.99
CA ALA A 268 26.78 4.86 -10.21
C ALA A 268 27.60 6.10 -10.58
N GLN A 269 27.04 7.30 -10.42
CA GLN A 269 27.71 8.56 -10.72
C GLN A 269 28.91 8.81 -9.81
N GLU A 270 28.79 8.46 -8.53
CA GLU A 270 29.87 8.61 -7.55
C GLU A 270 30.82 7.40 -7.50
N GLY A 271 30.60 6.38 -8.33
CA GLY A 271 31.47 5.22 -8.46
C GLY A 271 31.37 4.20 -7.32
N TYR A 272 30.25 4.17 -6.59
CA TYR A 272 30.04 3.15 -5.57
C TYR A 272 29.74 1.79 -6.21
N PRO A 273 30.51 0.74 -5.84
CA PRO A 273 30.24 -0.60 -6.34
C PRO A 273 28.86 -1.12 -5.89
N VAL A 274 28.12 -1.75 -6.80
CA VAL A 274 26.79 -2.33 -6.48
C VAL A 274 26.82 -3.27 -5.26
N PRO A 275 27.76 -4.22 -5.14
CA PRO A 275 27.81 -5.09 -3.95
C PRO A 275 27.93 -4.31 -2.64
N ALA A 276 28.72 -3.25 -2.61
CA ALA A 276 28.91 -2.42 -1.42
C ALA A 276 27.62 -1.69 -1.01
N VAL A 277 26.83 -1.21 -1.98
CA VAL A 277 25.54 -0.56 -1.72
C VAL A 277 24.56 -1.57 -1.14
N LEU A 278 24.45 -2.77 -1.72
CA LEU A 278 23.55 -3.81 -1.27
C LEU A 278 23.93 -4.32 0.13
N GLU A 279 25.22 -4.56 0.37
CA GLU A 279 25.71 -4.98 1.69
C GLU A 279 25.42 -3.95 2.77
N TYR A 280 25.66 -2.68 2.46
CA TYR A 280 25.33 -1.59 3.38
C TYR A 280 23.83 -1.55 3.73
N LEU A 281 22.95 -1.69 2.74
CA LEU A 281 21.50 -1.74 2.98
C LEU A 281 21.10 -2.93 3.86
N MET A 282 21.70 -4.10 3.64
CA MET A 282 21.45 -5.28 4.47
C MET A 282 21.92 -5.08 5.90
N THR A 283 23.04 -4.39 6.10
CA THR A 283 23.55 -4.02 7.44
C THR A 283 22.57 -3.09 8.18
N LEU A 284 21.86 -2.21 7.46
CA LEU A 284 20.81 -1.37 8.07
C LEU A 284 19.59 -2.19 8.52
N LEU A 285 19.29 -3.29 7.86
CA LEU A 285 18.22 -4.20 8.25
C LEU A 285 18.60 -5.01 9.49
N ASN A 286 19.82 -5.53 9.53
CA ASN A 286 20.34 -6.36 10.61
C ASN A 286 21.85 -6.14 10.73
N SER A 287 22.26 -5.50 11.81
CA SER A 287 23.68 -5.22 12.08
C SER A 287 24.57 -6.47 12.26
N ASN A 288 23.96 -7.63 12.46
CA ASN A 288 24.66 -8.92 12.55
C ASN A 288 24.58 -9.71 11.24
N PHE A 289 24.24 -9.06 10.14
CA PHE A 289 24.23 -9.67 8.83
C PHE A 289 25.66 -10.05 8.41
N GLU A 290 25.88 -11.33 8.07
CA GLU A 290 27.11 -11.89 7.51
C GLU A 290 26.88 -12.43 6.09
#